data_caeb8e25a56161ad4ab4d84ee8575df6
#
_entry.id   caeb8e25a56161ad4ab4d84ee8575df6
#
_cell.length_a   1.000
_cell.length_b   1.000
_cell.length_c   1.000
_cell.angle_alpha   90.00
_cell.angle_beta   90.00
_cell.angle_gamma   90.00
#
_symmetry.space_group_name_H-M   'P 1'
#
loop_
_entity.id
_entity.type
_entity.pdbx_description
1 polymer ?
#
loop_
_entity_poly.entity_id
_entity_poly.type
_entity_poly.pdbx_seq_one_letter_code
_entity_poly.pdbx_strand_id
1 'polypeptide(L)'
;GDIAIVDLIEKSFFEITKYLDITTEIIRSSSLDKDNSLKGQNKILNICKVLGANEYYNAVGGQTLYDGREFLKRGVKLCFVKTKEIKYKQFDGKFQPNLSIIDILMFNSKNDVKKMLDEFELING
;
A
#
# COMPACT_ATOMS: atom_id res chain seq x y z
N GLY A 1 -25.66 -14.41 2.84
CA GLY A 1 -24.70 -15.07 1.98
C GLY A 1 -23.28 -14.82 2.48
N ASP A 2 -22.42 -15.81 2.37
CA ASP A 2 -21.03 -15.71 2.79
C ASP A 2 -20.32 -14.67 1.93
N ILE A 3 -19.72 -13.67 2.55
CA ILE A 3 -18.90 -12.66 1.86
C ILE A 3 -17.47 -13.18 1.90
N ALA A 4 -16.84 -13.34 0.73
CA ALA A 4 -15.43 -13.71 0.68
C ALA A 4 -14.57 -12.60 1.33
N ILE A 5 -13.55 -12.99 2.09
CA ILE A 5 -12.65 -12.03 2.78
C ILE A 5 -12.05 -11.01 1.82
N VAL A 6 -11.76 -11.41 0.58
CA VAL A 6 -11.22 -10.52 -0.44
C VAL A 6 -12.20 -9.42 -0.83
N ASP A 7 -13.51 -9.73 -0.91
CA ASP A 7 -14.54 -8.74 -1.23
C ASP A 7 -14.72 -7.73 -0.11
N LEU A 8 -14.60 -8.17 1.14
CA LEU A 8 -14.63 -7.28 2.31
C LEU A 8 -13.44 -6.32 2.31
N ILE A 9 -12.24 -6.85 2.05
CA ILE A 9 -11.01 -6.04 1.98
C ILE A 9 -11.11 -5.03 0.84
N GLU A 10 -11.50 -5.46 -0.36
CA GLU A 10 -11.66 -4.57 -1.51
C GLU A 10 -12.67 -3.46 -1.22
N LYS A 11 -13.84 -3.81 -0.69
CA LYS A 11 -14.85 -2.82 -0.29
C LYS A 11 -14.31 -1.82 0.71
N SER A 12 -13.53 -2.26 1.70
CA SER A 12 -12.93 -1.35 2.69
C SER A 12 -11.94 -0.38 2.05
N PHE A 13 -11.13 -0.84 1.08
CA PHE A 13 -10.25 0.04 0.32
C PHE A 13 -11.03 1.09 -0.50
N PHE A 14 -12.07 0.68 -1.21
CA PHE A 14 -12.90 1.60 -1.98
C PHE A 14 -13.58 2.66 -1.10
N GLU A 15 -14.13 2.27 0.03
CA GLU A 15 -14.80 3.23 0.94
C GLU A 15 -13.79 4.22 1.56
N ILE A 16 -12.62 3.75 1.98
CA ILE A 16 -11.57 4.59 2.57
C ILE A 16 -10.99 5.54 1.52
N THR A 17 -10.63 5.05 0.34
CA THR A 17 -10.06 5.89 -0.73
C THR A 17 -11.07 6.92 -1.21
N LYS A 18 -12.33 6.54 -1.39
CA LYS A 18 -13.42 7.46 -1.71
C LYS A 18 -13.60 8.53 -0.65
N TYR A 19 -13.61 8.16 0.62
CA TYR A 19 -13.72 9.12 1.73
C TYR A 19 -12.56 10.12 1.73
N LEU A 20 -11.35 9.68 1.42
CA LEU A 20 -10.14 10.50 1.41
C LEU A 20 -9.88 11.22 0.07
N ASP A 21 -10.78 11.11 -0.90
CA ASP A 21 -10.65 11.65 -2.27
C ASP A 21 -9.41 11.12 -3.01
N ILE A 22 -9.01 9.88 -2.73
CA ILE A 22 -7.92 9.19 -3.43
C ILE A 22 -8.50 8.57 -4.71
N THR A 23 -7.96 8.95 -5.85
CA THR A 23 -8.44 8.51 -7.18
C THR A 23 -7.59 7.41 -7.81
N THR A 24 -6.62 6.88 -7.07
CA THR A 24 -5.76 5.79 -7.54
C THR A 24 -6.59 4.56 -7.89
N GLU A 25 -6.37 4.01 -9.08
CA GLU A 25 -7.04 2.79 -9.52
C GLU A 25 -6.63 1.59 -8.66
N ILE A 26 -7.61 0.79 -8.26
CA ILE A 26 -7.41 -0.44 -7.49
C ILE A 26 -7.77 -1.62 -8.37
N ILE A 27 -6.83 -2.51 -8.61
CA ILE A 27 -6.98 -3.67 -9.47
C ILE A 27 -6.70 -4.95 -8.69
N ARG A 28 -7.57 -5.94 -8.79
CA ARG A 28 -7.29 -7.29 -8.27
C ARG A 28 -6.18 -7.95 -9.10
N SER A 29 -5.11 -8.37 -8.48
CA SER A 29 -4.03 -9.07 -9.18
C SER A 29 -4.48 -10.39 -9.83
N SER A 30 -5.58 -10.98 -9.37
CA SER A 30 -6.19 -12.17 -9.98
C SER A 30 -6.87 -11.91 -11.32
N SER A 31 -7.24 -10.65 -11.62
CA SER A 31 -7.85 -10.28 -12.91
C SER A 31 -6.82 -9.99 -14.00
N LEU A 32 -5.53 -9.92 -13.66
CA LEU A 32 -4.47 -9.65 -14.62
C LEU A 32 -4.08 -10.92 -15.39
N ASP A 33 -3.86 -10.77 -16.69
CA ASP A 33 -3.30 -11.83 -17.54
C ASP A 33 -1.79 -11.94 -17.29
N LYS A 34 -1.44 -12.67 -16.24
CA LYS A 34 -0.07 -12.85 -15.74
C LYS A 34 0.27 -14.32 -15.58
N ASP A 35 1.57 -14.63 -15.57
CA ASP A 35 2.05 -15.98 -15.27
C ASP A 35 1.81 -16.34 -13.79
N ASN A 36 0.85 -17.23 -13.57
CA ASN A 36 0.46 -17.69 -12.23
C ASN A 36 1.43 -18.71 -11.62
N SER A 37 2.38 -19.25 -12.41
CA SER A 37 3.41 -20.16 -11.89
C SER A 37 4.50 -19.41 -11.10
N LEU A 38 4.67 -18.11 -11.36
CA LEU A 38 5.67 -17.27 -10.72
C LEU A 38 5.33 -16.97 -9.27
N LYS A 39 6.38 -16.87 -8.43
CA LYS A 39 6.29 -16.56 -7.00
C LYS A 39 7.23 -15.43 -6.61
N GLY A 40 7.00 -14.84 -5.42
CA GLY A 40 7.86 -13.81 -4.83
C GLY A 40 8.13 -12.66 -5.80
N GLN A 41 9.36 -12.20 -5.86
CA GLN A 41 9.82 -11.09 -6.69
C GLN A 41 9.49 -11.26 -8.18
N ASN A 42 9.63 -12.46 -8.73
CA ASN A 42 9.37 -12.70 -10.14
C ASN A 42 7.89 -12.49 -10.50
N LYS A 43 6.98 -12.84 -9.61
CA LYS A 43 5.55 -12.54 -9.78
C LYS A 43 5.29 -11.04 -9.82
N ILE A 44 5.92 -10.27 -8.95
CA ILE A 44 5.77 -8.80 -8.91
C ILE A 44 6.33 -8.18 -10.19
N LEU A 45 7.51 -8.61 -10.64
CA LEU A 45 8.11 -8.13 -11.89
C LEU A 45 7.25 -8.45 -13.11
N ASN A 46 6.59 -9.60 -13.12
CA ASN A 46 5.64 -9.95 -14.17
C ASN A 46 4.39 -9.05 -14.13
N ILE A 47 3.85 -8.73 -12.95
CA ILE A 47 2.75 -7.78 -12.79
C ILE A 47 3.17 -6.39 -13.28
N CYS A 48 4.34 -5.90 -12.92
CA CYS A 48 4.86 -4.62 -13.42
C CYS A 48 4.92 -4.60 -14.95
N LYS A 49 5.40 -5.69 -15.56
CA LYS A 49 5.46 -5.83 -17.02
C LYS A 49 4.07 -5.78 -17.67
N VAL A 50 3.10 -6.53 -17.12
CA VAL A 50 1.71 -6.57 -17.63
C VAL A 50 1.06 -5.19 -17.55
N LEU A 51 1.32 -4.45 -16.48
CA LEU A 51 0.78 -3.10 -16.27
C LEU A 51 1.59 -1.98 -16.95
N GLY A 52 2.74 -2.29 -17.55
CA GLY A 52 3.64 -1.27 -18.11
C GLY A 52 4.22 -0.35 -17.03
N ALA A 53 4.34 -0.83 -15.79
CA ALA A 53 4.82 -0.04 -14.68
C ALA A 53 6.35 0.10 -14.72
N ASN A 54 6.83 1.32 -14.52
CA ASN A 54 8.27 1.66 -14.44
C ASN A 54 8.73 1.94 -13.00
N GLU A 55 7.81 1.96 -12.04
CA GLU A 55 8.09 2.09 -10.61
C GLU A 55 7.25 1.09 -9.81
N TYR A 56 7.83 0.56 -8.75
CA TYR A 56 7.16 -0.32 -7.81
C TYR A 56 7.43 0.15 -6.38
N TYR A 57 6.36 0.35 -5.64
CA TYR A 57 6.42 0.79 -4.24
C TYR A 57 5.97 -0.34 -3.32
N ASN A 58 6.75 -0.57 -2.24
CA ASN A 58 6.38 -1.52 -1.20
C ASN A 58 6.61 -0.89 0.19
N ALA A 59 6.00 -1.47 1.21
CA ALA A 59 6.29 -1.06 2.58
C ALA A 59 7.74 -1.41 2.96
N VAL A 60 8.36 -0.63 3.85
CA VAL A 60 9.75 -0.80 4.29
C VAL A 60 10.07 -2.22 4.83
N GLY A 61 9.08 -2.91 5.40
CA GLY A 61 9.23 -4.30 5.84
C GLY A 61 9.53 -5.31 4.71
N GLY A 62 9.33 -4.93 3.46
CA GLY A 62 9.64 -5.75 2.29
C GLY A 62 11.09 -5.68 1.79
N GLN A 63 11.95 -4.87 2.38
CA GLN A 63 13.32 -4.65 1.88
C GLN A 63 14.14 -5.93 1.75
N THR A 64 13.94 -6.90 2.62
CA THR A 64 14.64 -8.20 2.56
C THR A 64 14.08 -9.17 1.52
N LEU A 65 12.94 -8.86 0.91
CA LEU A 65 12.24 -9.73 -0.02
C LEU A 65 12.57 -9.44 -1.49
N TYR A 66 13.15 -8.26 -1.77
CA TYR A 66 13.35 -7.77 -3.13
C TYR A 66 14.77 -7.28 -3.36
N ASP A 67 15.32 -7.58 -4.54
CA ASP A 67 16.61 -7.07 -5.03
C ASP A 67 16.37 -5.95 -6.04
N GLY A 68 16.70 -4.70 -5.67
CA GLY A 68 16.51 -3.54 -6.53
C GLY A 68 17.25 -3.62 -7.86
N ARG A 69 18.40 -4.31 -7.90
CA ARG A 69 19.16 -4.52 -9.14
C ARG A 69 18.39 -5.37 -10.14
N GLU A 70 17.66 -6.38 -9.67
CA GLU A 70 16.81 -7.22 -10.53
C GLU A 70 15.60 -6.44 -11.07
N PHE A 71 15.03 -5.52 -10.27
CA PHE A 71 14.00 -4.61 -10.73
C PHE A 71 14.55 -3.65 -11.80
N LEU A 72 15.69 -3.03 -11.53
CA LEU A 72 16.32 -2.07 -12.45
C LEU A 72 16.68 -2.69 -13.80
N LYS A 73 17.18 -3.94 -13.81
CA LYS A 73 17.46 -4.70 -15.05
C LYS A 73 16.21 -4.88 -15.93
N ARG A 74 15.03 -4.80 -15.33
CA ARG A 74 13.72 -4.90 -16.03
C ARG A 74 13.05 -3.55 -16.26
N GLY A 75 13.78 -2.46 -16.04
CA GLY A 75 13.29 -1.10 -16.24
C GLY A 75 12.31 -0.62 -15.18
N VAL A 76 12.29 -1.27 -14.00
CA VAL A 76 11.41 -0.90 -12.89
C VAL A 76 12.25 -0.33 -11.75
N LYS A 77 11.93 0.86 -11.29
CA LYS A 77 12.53 1.45 -10.09
C LYS A 77 11.83 0.88 -8.86
N LEU A 78 12.58 0.26 -7.95
CA LEU A 78 12.07 -0.21 -6.66
C LEU A 78 12.22 0.89 -5.61
N CYS A 79 11.12 1.19 -4.91
CA CYS A 79 11.10 2.12 -3.80
C CYS A 79 10.37 1.50 -2.60
N PHE A 80 10.82 1.85 -1.40
CA PHE A 80 10.14 1.46 -0.16
C PHE A 80 9.56 2.70 0.51
N VAL A 81 8.29 2.56 0.93
CA VAL A 81 7.59 3.59 1.70
C VAL A 81 7.82 3.34 3.18
N LYS A 82 8.42 4.29 3.86
CA LYS A 82 8.61 4.28 5.30
C LYS A 82 7.77 5.39 5.91
N THR A 83 6.72 5.03 6.61
CA THR A 83 5.86 5.96 7.34
C THR A 83 6.64 6.61 8.47
N LYS A 84 6.55 7.92 8.61
CA LYS A 84 7.07 8.66 9.75
C LYS A 84 6.19 8.44 10.99
N GLU A 85 6.70 8.78 12.15
CA GLU A 85 5.92 8.72 13.38
C GLU A 85 4.81 9.77 13.33
N ILE A 86 3.55 9.30 13.33
CA ILE A 86 2.35 10.15 13.37
C ILE A 86 1.77 10.05 14.77
N LYS A 87 1.50 11.20 15.38
CA LYS A 87 0.84 11.30 16.68
C LYS A 87 -0.46 12.10 16.57
N TYR A 88 -1.51 11.60 17.17
CA TYR A 88 -2.82 12.24 17.25
C TYR A 88 -3.48 11.92 18.59
N LYS A 89 -4.48 12.71 18.95
CA LYS A 89 -5.20 12.48 20.21
C LYS A 89 -6.08 11.25 20.07
N GLN A 90 -5.84 10.25 20.89
CA GLN A 90 -6.75 9.13 21.15
C GLN A 90 -7.53 9.42 22.45
N PHE A 91 -8.24 8.45 23.00
CA PHE A 91 -8.94 8.60 24.29
C PHE A 91 -8.00 9.15 25.39
N ASP A 92 -8.37 9.12 26.62
CA ASP A 92 -7.62 9.73 27.73
C ASP A 92 -6.38 8.94 28.17
N GLY A 93 -6.00 7.89 27.45
CA GLY A 93 -4.87 7.02 27.74
C GLY A 93 -3.55 7.44 27.07
N LYS A 94 -2.55 6.59 27.22
CA LYS A 94 -1.29 6.73 26.48
C LYS A 94 -1.54 6.44 25.00
N PHE A 95 -0.92 7.24 24.14
CA PHE A 95 -0.97 7.03 22.69
C PHE A 95 -0.49 5.62 22.30
N GLN A 96 -1.29 4.92 21.51
CA GLN A 96 -0.96 3.61 20.95
C GLN A 96 -0.59 3.79 19.47
N PRO A 97 0.69 3.62 19.10
CA PRO A 97 1.13 3.77 17.72
C PRO A 97 0.79 2.53 16.88
N ASN A 98 0.91 2.67 15.56
CA ASN A 98 0.83 1.58 14.59
C ASN A 98 -0.48 0.78 14.61
N LEU A 99 -1.57 1.45 14.92
CA LEU A 99 -2.92 0.89 14.76
C LEU A 99 -3.39 0.99 13.30
N SER A 100 -4.61 0.52 13.04
CA SER A 100 -5.21 0.57 11.71
C SER A 100 -5.51 2.00 11.25
N ILE A 101 -5.61 2.23 9.93
CA ILE A 101 -6.17 3.45 9.33
C ILE A 101 -7.57 3.77 9.89
N ILE A 102 -8.33 2.76 10.31
CA ILE A 102 -9.64 2.94 10.93
C ILE A 102 -9.52 3.75 12.21
N ASP A 103 -8.52 3.48 13.06
CA ASP A 103 -8.28 4.25 14.29
C ASP A 103 -7.98 5.72 13.95
N ILE A 104 -7.13 5.98 12.97
CA ILE A 104 -6.82 7.33 12.51
C ILE A 104 -8.09 8.06 12.06
N LEU A 105 -8.93 7.40 11.26
CA LEU A 105 -10.18 7.96 10.74
C LEU A 105 -11.21 8.24 11.84
N MET A 106 -11.21 7.45 12.91
CA MET A 106 -12.14 7.64 14.03
C MET A 106 -11.78 8.84 14.94
N PHE A 107 -10.50 9.22 15.00
CA PHE A 107 -10.00 10.26 15.89
C PHE A 107 -9.67 11.59 15.20
N ASN A 108 -9.63 11.63 13.86
CA ASN A 108 -9.17 12.80 13.14
C ASN A 108 -10.15 13.22 12.05
N SER A 109 -10.13 14.52 11.72
CA SER A 109 -10.90 15.01 10.58
C SER A 109 -10.33 14.48 9.26
N LYS A 110 -11.18 14.42 8.22
CA LYS A 110 -10.76 14.05 6.85
C LYS A 110 -9.51 14.82 6.39
N ASN A 111 -9.50 16.14 6.63
CA ASN A 111 -8.39 17.00 6.21
C ASN A 111 -7.09 16.70 6.96
N ASP A 112 -7.17 16.36 8.24
CA ASP A 112 -5.98 15.99 9.01
C ASP A 112 -5.45 14.64 8.57
N VAL A 113 -6.33 13.66 8.32
CA VAL A 113 -5.90 12.35 7.77
C VAL A 113 -5.23 12.52 6.41
N LYS A 114 -5.75 13.38 5.53
CA LYS A 114 -5.11 13.66 4.24
C LYS A 114 -3.69 14.22 4.38
N LYS A 115 -3.45 15.11 5.35
CA LYS A 115 -2.09 15.60 5.65
C LYS A 115 -1.19 14.50 6.20
N MET A 116 -1.73 13.61 7.04
CA MET A 116 -0.98 12.48 7.59
C MET A 116 -0.53 11.48 6.51
N LEU A 117 -1.25 11.37 5.39
CA LEU A 117 -0.86 10.51 4.27
C LEU A 117 0.44 10.96 3.60
N ASP A 118 0.83 12.23 3.75
CA ASP A 118 2.09 12.77 3.21
C ASP A 118 3.29 12.57 4.17
N GLU A 119 3.04 12.03 5.37
CA GLU A 119 4.07 11.81 6.39
C GLU A 119 4.80 10.48 6.17
N PHE A 120 5.55 10.42 5.09
CA PHE A 120 6.42 9.28 4.75
C PHE A 120 7.72 9.73 4.10
N GLU A 121 8.66 8.82 3.99
CA GLU A 121 9.87 8.96 3.20
C GLU A 121 10.01 7.78 2.23
N LEU A 122 10.63 8.04 1.09
CA LEU A 122 10.94 6.99 0.10
C LEU A 122 12.40 6.57 0.24
N ILE A 123 12.61 5.27 0.30
CA ILE A 123 13.92 4.63 0.35
C ILE A 123 14.09 3.87 -0.96
N ASN A 124 15.20 4.11 -1.68
CA ASN A 124 15.52 3.35 -2.88
C ASN A 124 15.89 1.90 -2.51
N GLY A 125 15.41 0.97 -3.30
CA GLY A 125 15.74 -0.44 -3.18
C GLY A 125 16.99 -0.85 -3.93
#